data_c2b3c54a1692c0d612da9c2ad76e66db
#
_entry.id   c2b3c54a1692c0d612da9c2ad76e66db
#
_cell.length_a   1.000
_cell.length_b   1.000
_cell.length_c   1.000
_cell.angle_alpha   90.00
_cell.angle_beta   90.00
_cell.angle_gamma   90.00
#
_symmetry.space_group_name_H-M   'P 1'
#
loop_
_entity.id
_entity.type
_entity.pdbx_description
1 polymer ?
#
loop_
_entity_poly.entity_id
_entity_poly.type
_entity_poly.pdbx_seq_one_letter_code
_entity_poly.pdbx_strand_id
1 'polypeptide(L)'
;ASPAQDIRAIFDLMPTETPEHWEHIAGRARNVPGALRGYIESLRQARDAGKVAAARQVSTVIEQTTKYAADDGFFAKLAAGARTAGGPLPGETQEKLDAGAAAARSAYSEFAAFLRTELLPAAPQQDAVGRERYALASRSFLGAAVDLEETYAWGVRELDRLIAEQEKVASTIKPGAGIEEAKEILNNDPARQLKGTEALRAWMQELSDKAVAELAGVHFEIPDVMKTLECRIAPTDEGGIYYTGPSDDFSRPGRMWWSVPAGEDTFTTWAETTTVFHEGVPGHHLQVATATYRRELLNKWRRNVCWTSGHGEGWALYAEKLMQELGYLADPGDHMGMLDMQRMRAARVVFDIGVHLELEIPERWGTGTWTPEAGYRFLKANLPISEGQLRFEFTRYLGWPGQAPSYKVGQRLWEQIRADLEARPGFDLKDFHTRALNVGSVGLDTLRRALLG
;
A
#
# COMPACT_ATOMS: atom_id res chain seq x y z
N ALA A 1 3.24 -4.81 -10.27
CA ALA A 1 1.89 -5.11 -10.73
C ALA A 1 1.84 -5.05 -12.25
N SER A 2 1.23 -6.04 -12.89
CA SER A 2 1.04 -6.08 -14.32
C SER A 2 -0.24 -6.88 -14.63
N PRO A 3 -0.77 -6.81 -15.86
CA PRO A 3 -1.94 -7.61 -16.25
C PRO A 3 -1.82 -9.10 -15.92
N ALA A 4 -0.61 -9.66 -15.84
CA ALA A 4 -0.43 -11.07 -15.48
C ALA A 4 -0.87 -11.37 -14.05
N GLN A 5 -0.58 -10.48 -13.09
CA GLN A 5 -1.06 -10.61 -11.71
C GLN A 5 -2.55 -10.28 -11.60
N ASP A 6 -3.00 -9.21 -12.28
CA ASP A 6 -4.40 -8.75 -12.21
C ASP A 6 -5.38 -9.80 -12.73
N ILE A 7 -5.03 -10.50 -13.85
CA ILE A 7 -5.83 -11.60 -14.40
C ILE A 7 -6.01 -12.73 -13.38
N ARG A 8 -4.98 -13.02 -12.58
CA ARG A 8 -5.04 -14.03 -11.51
C ARG A 8 -5.79 -13.49 -10.29
N ALA A 9 -5.49 -12.28 -9.84
CA ALA A 9 -6.01 -11.72 -8.60
C ALA A 9 -7.54 -11.55 -8.60
N ILE A 10 -8.17 -11.41 -9.77
CA ILE A 10 -9.62 -11.28 -9.86
C ILE A 10 -10.38 -12.50 -9.28
N PHE A 11 -9.76 -13.68 -9.28
CA PHE A 11 -10.37 -14.90 -8.73
C PHE A 11 -10.49 -14.86 -7.20
N ASP A 12 -9.64 -14.09 -6.51
CA ASP A 12 -9.73 -13.91 -5.05
C ASP A 12 -10.95 -13.07 -4.64
N LEU A 13 -11.50 -12.28 -5.58
CA LEU A 13 -12.62 -11.38 -5.35
C LEU A 13 -13.98 -11.98 -5.75
N MET A 14 -13.98 -13.15 -6.39
CA MET A 14 -15.22 -13.76 -6.88
C MET A 14 -15.93 -14.53 -5.76
N PRO A 15 -17.26 -14.40 -5.66
CA PRO A 15 -18.03 -15.17 -4.69
C PRO A 15 -18.00 -16.68 -5.03
N THR A 16 -18.11 -17.54 -4.01
CA THR A 16 -17.96 -19.01 -4.11
C THR A 16 -19.09 -19.79 -3.44
N GLU A 17 -20.16 -19.10 -2.97
CA GLU A 17 -21.19 -19.70 -2.11
C GLU A 17 -22.16 -20.61 -2.86
N THR A 18 -22.34 -20.38 -4.16
CA THR A 18 -23.35 -21.10 -4.97
C THR A 18 -22.74 -21.77 -6.20
N PRO A 19 -23.40 -22.80 -6.78
CA PRO A 19 -22.95 -23.39 -8.05
C PRO A 19 -22.86 -22.38 -9.18
N GLU A 20 -23.76 -21.41 -9.25
CA GLU A 20 -23.72 -20.32 -10.25
C GLU A 20 -22.46 -19.46 -10.15
N HIS A 21 -22.02 -19.15 -8.93
CA HIS A 21 -20.75 -18.46 -8.71
C HIS A 21 -19.59 -19.25 -9.34
N TRP A 22 -19.57 -20.56 -9.15
CA TRP A 22 -18.53 -21.43 -9.71
C TRP A 22 -18.62 -21.58 -11.25
N GLU A 23 -19.82 -21.51 -11.83
CA GLU A 23 -19.99 -21.40 -13.28
C GLU A 23 -19.33 -20.11 -13.83
N HIS A 24 -19.50 -18.99 -13.13
CA HIS A 24 -18.84 -17.73 -13.49
C HIS A 24 -17.31 -17.82 -13.36
N ILE A 25 -16.80 -18.46 -12.30
CA ILE A 25 -15.37 -18.72 -12.10
C ILE A 25 -14.83 -19.59 -13.23
N ALA A 26 -15.49 -20.70 -13.56
CA ALA A 26 -15.11 -21.58 -14.66
C ALA A 26 -15.09 -20.84 -16.01
N GLY A 27 -16.12 -20.03 -16.29
CA GLY A 27 -16.20 -19.19 -17.48
C GLY A 27 -15.05 -18.19 -17.57
N ARG A 28 -14.68 -17.57 -16.46
CA ARG A 28 -13.56 -16.62 -16.39
C ARG A 28 -12.22 -17.33 -16.57
N ALA A 29 -12.01 -18.50 -15.94
CA ALA A 29 -10.80 -19.31 -16.12
C ALA A 29 -10.59 -19.71 -17.59
N ARG A 30 -11.67 -20.10 -18.28
CA ARG A 30 -11.66 -20.42 -19.72
C ARG A 30 -11.25 -19.22 -20.59
N ASN A 31 -11.44 -17.99 -20.15
CA ASN A 31 -11.10 -16.77 -20.89
C ASN A 31 -9.67 -16.27 -20.62
N VAL A 32 -8.96 -16.81 -19.63
CA VAL A 32 -7.55 -16.45 -19.34
C VAL A 32 -6.63 -16.55 -20.55
N PRO A 33 -6.71 -17.62 -21.39
CA PRO A 33 -5.87 -17.70 -22.60
C PRO A 33 -6.04 -16.51 -23.54
N GLY A 34 -7.27 -16.04 -23.73
CA GLY A 34 -7.55 -14.86 -24.57
C GLY A 34 -6.93 -13.58 -24.03
N ALA A 35 -7.04 -13.37 -22.72
CA ALA A 35 -6.48 -12.21 -22.04
C ALA A 35 -4.94 -12.19 -22.10
N LEU A 36 -4.29 -13.33 -21.82
CA LEU A 36 -2.82 -13.43 -21.88
C LEU A 36 -2.28 -13.30 -23.29
N ARG A 37 -2.95 -13.86 -24.33
CA ARG A 37 -2.55 -13.62 -25.73
C ARG A 37 -2.60 -12.15 -26.12
N GLY A 38 -3.66 -11.43 -25.71
CA GLY A 38 -3.73 -9.98 -25.93
C GLY A 38 -2.60 -9.22 -25.23
N TYR A 39 -2.23 -9.66 -24.03
CA TYR A 39 -1.11 -9.06 -23.30
C TYR A 39 0.25 -9.38 -23.95
N ILE A 40 0.47 -10.60 -24.41
CA ILE A 40 1.68 -10.98 -25.20
C ILE A 40 1.84 -10.05 -26.41
N GLU A 41 0.76 -9.82 -27.14
CA GLU A 41 0.80 -8.93 -28.31
C GLU A 41 1.17 -7.49 -27.92
N SER A 42 0.61 -6.97 -26.84
CA SER A 42 0.97 -5.64 -26.32
C SER A 42 2.45 -5.57 -25.90
N LEU A 43 2.98 -6.64 -25.29
CA LEU A 43 4.39 -6.72 -24.90
C LEU A 43 5.33 -6.84 -26.10
N ARG A 44 4.92 -7.53 -27.19
CA ARG A 44 5.67 -7.57 -28.45
C ARG A 44 5.78 -6.17 -29.06
N GLN A 45 4.67 -5.45 -29.15
CA GLN A 45 4.66 -4.07 -29.66
C GLN A 45 5.55 -3.15 -28.80
N ALA A 46 5.49 -3.28 -27.47
CA ALA A 46 6.35 -2.52 -26.56
C ALA A 46 7.84 -2.87 -26.75
N ARG A 47 8.17 -4.16 -26.91
CA ARG A 47 9.52 -4.64 -27.20
C ARG A 47 10.06 -4.05 -28.50
N ASP A 48 9.26 -4.13 -29.57
CA ASP A 48 9.65 -3.64 -30.91
C ASP A 48 9.81 -2.11 -30.91
N ALA A 49 9.14 -1.41 -29.99
CA ALA A 49 9.32 0.02 -29.73
C ALA A 49 10.46 0.34 -28.73
N GLY A 50 11.24 -0.66 -28.28
CA GLY A 50 12.32 -0.49 -27.31
C GLY A 50 11.85 -0.16 -25.87
N LYS A 51 10.57 -0.46 -25.54
CA LYS A 51 9.95 -0.15 -24.24
C LYS A 51 9.75 -1.43 -23.42
N VAL A 52 10.83 -1.99 -22.90
CA VAL A 52 10.81 -3.23 -22.11
C VAL A 52 11.12 -2.89 -20.64
N ALA A 53 10.48 -3.58 -19.72
CA ALA A 53 10.79 -3.51 -18.30
C ALA A 53 12.18 -4.11 -18.02
N ALA A 54 12.82 -3.72 -16.91
CA ALA A 54 14.12 -4.25 -16.52
C ALA A 54 14.11 -5.78 -16.39
N ALA A 55 15.24 -6.42 -16.71
CA ALA A 55 15.40 -7.87 -16.69
C ALA A 55 15.00 -8.50 -15.35
N ARG A 56 15.28 -7.83 -14.21
CA ARG A 56 14.84 -8.24 -12.87
C ARG A 56 13.31 -8.38 -12.80
N GLN A 57 12.57 -7.41 -13.33
CA GLN A 57 11.10 -7.41 -13.31
C GLN A 57 10.55 -8.52 -14.20
N VAL A 58 11.10 -8.69 -15.39
CA VAL A 58 10.70 -9.77 -16.31
C VAL A 58 10.95 -11.14 -15.68
N SER A 59 12.13 -11.33 -15.05
CA SER A 59 12.48 -12.57 -14.34
C SER A 59 11.53 -12.88 -13.18
N THR A 60 11.16 -11.86 -12.38
CA THR A 60 10.19 -12.01 -11.29
C THR A 60 8.81 -12.45 -11.81
N VAL A 61 8.35 -11.87 -12.92
CA VAL A 61 7.06 -12.27 -13.52
C VAL A 61 7.13 -13.69 -14.10
N ILE A 62 8.27 -14.12 -14.66
CA ILE A 62 8.49 -15.51 -15.09
C ILE A 62 8.34 -16.47 -13.92
N GLU A 63 8.92 -16.17 -12.76
CA GLU A 63 8.81 -17.00 -11.56
C GLU A 63 7.36 -17.09 -11.07
N GLN A 64 6.66 -15.96 -10.99
CA GLN A 64 5.26 -15.91 -10.55
C GLN A 64 4.34 -16.69 -11.49
N THR A 65 4.46 -16.46 -12.79
CA THR A 65 3.60 -17.12 -13.78
C THR A 65 3.89 -18.61 -13.92
N THR A 66 5.14 -19.03 -13.70
CA THR A 66 5.51 -20.44 -13.58
C THR A 66 4.82 -21.11 -12.38
N LYS A 67 4.77 -20.42 -11.23
CA LYS A 67 4.03 -20.90 -10.05
C LYS A 67 2.53 -21.00 -10.30
N TYR A 68 1.93 -20.04 -11.04
CA TYR A 68 0.50 -20.11 -11.37
C TYR A 68 0.16 -21.29 -12.29
N ALA A 69 1.10 -21.67 -13.17
CA ALA A 69 0.96 -22.79 -14.11
C ALA A 69 1.21 -24.17 -13.46
N ALA A 70 1.89 -24.24 -12.30
CA ALA A 70 2.31 -25.48 -11.67
C ALA A 70 1.14 -26.43 -11.30
N ASP A 71 1.43 -27.74 -11.16
CA ASP A 71 0.43 -28.76 -10.79
C ASP A 71 -0.14 -28.57 -9.38
N ASP A 72 0.60 -27.89 -8.51
CA ASP A 72 0.20 -27.44 -7.18
C ASP A 72 -0.02 -25.91 -7.10
N GLY A 73 -0.11 -25.27 -8.26
CA GLY A 73 -0.29 -23.82 -8.37
C GLY A 73 -1.71 -23.35 -8.11
N PHE A 74 -1.91 -22.05 -8.26
CA PHE A 74 -3.18 -21.39 -7.94
C PHE A 74 -4.40 -22.04 -8.61
N PHE A 75 -4.38 -22.20 -9.93
CA PHE A 75 -5.56 -22.72 -10.65
C PHE A 75 -5.85 -24.19 -10.35
N ALA A 76 -4.82 -24.99 -10.10
CA ALA A 76 -4.99 -26.37 -9.66
C ALA A 76 -5.66 -26.44 -8.28
N LYS A 77 -5.18 -25.63 -7.33
CA LYS A 77 -5.77 -25.54 -5.98
C LYS A 77 -7.20 -24.99 -6.01
N LEU A 78 -7.47 -23.99 -6.84
CA LEU A 78 -8.80 -23.42 -7.02
C LEU A 78 -9.80 -24.49 -7.47
N ALA A 79 -9.45 -25.31 -8.46
CA ALA A 79 -10.31 -26.38 -8.96
C ALA A 79 -10.48 -27.51 -7.95
N ALA A 80 -9.38 -27.97 -7.34
CA ALA A 80 -9.41 -29.06 -6.34
C ALA A 80 -10.13 -28.69 -5.04
N GLY A 81 -10.06 -27.40 -4.63
CA GLY A 81 -10.71 -26.90 -3.42
C GLY A 81 -12.16 -26.42 -3.62
N ALA A 82 -12.70 -26.52 -4.82
CA ALA A 82 -14.00 -25.98 -5.18
C ALA A 82 -15.16 -26.66 -4.43
N ARG A 83 -15.93 -25.84 -3.72
CA ARG A 83 -17.12 -26.28 -2.97
C ARG A 83 -18.05 -25.10 -2.69
N THR A 84 -19.31 -25.43 -2.42
CA THR A 84 -20.29 -24.47 -1.91
C THR A 84 -20.52 -24.72 -0.41
N ALA A 85 -21.31 -23.85 0.22
CA ALA A 85 -21.79 -24.08 1.60
C ALA A 85 -22.60 -25.40 1.73
N GLY A 86 -23.22 -25.89 0.64
CA GLY A 86 -23.98 -27.12 0.59
C GLY A 86 -23.15 -28.37 0.29
N GLY A 87 -21.85 -28.26 0.05
CA GLY A 87 -20.97 -29.39 -0.25
C GLY A 87 -20.27 -29.30 -1.61
N PRO A 88 -19.86 -30.44 -2.20
CA PRO A 88 -19.17 -30.48 -3.50
C PRO A 88 -19.99 -29.83 -4.63
N LEU A 89 -19.32 -29.41 -5.67
CA LEU A 89 -19.97 -28.88 -6.88
C LEU A 89 -20.73 -29.97 -7.63
N PRO A 90 -21.79 -29.61 -8.38
CA PRO A 90 -22.34 -30.48 -9.41
C PRO A 90 -21.28 -30.96 -10.40
N GLY A 91 -21.32 -32.20 -10.85
CA GLY A 91 -20.31 -32.79 -11.72
C GLY A 91 -20.03 -31.97 -12.98
N GLU A 92 -21.08 -31.49 -13.66
CA GLU A 92 -20.92 -30.63 -14.83
C GLU A 92 -20.20 -29.31 -14.55
N THR A 93 -20.47 -28.67 -13.41
CA THR A 93 -19.80 -27.44 -12.99
C THR A 93 -18.33 -27.70 -12.66
N GLN A 94 -18.06 -28.85 -11.99
CA GLN A 94 -16.67 -29.25 -11.69
C GLN A 94 -15.87 -29.51 -12.99
N GLU A 95 -16.43 -30.24 -13.95
CA GLU A 95 -15.82 -30.52 -15.24
C GLU A 95 -15.48 -29.21 -16.00
N LYS A 96 -16.41 -28.25 -16.01
CA LYS A 96 -16.17 -26.93 -16.62
C LYS A 96 -15.05 -26.16 -15.91
N LEU A 97 -15.00 -26.24 -14.59
CA LEU A 97 -13.96 -25.59 -13.78
C LEU A 97 -12.60 -26.23 -14.02
N ASP A 98 -12.53 -27.57 -14.04
CA ASP A 98 -11.29 -28.32 -14.29
C ASP A 98 -10.72 -27.99 -15.69
N ALA A 99 -11.60 -27.97 -16.70
CA ALA A 99 -11.21 -27.59 -18.05
C ALA A 99 -10.74 -26.12 -18.14
N GLY A 100 -11.43 -25.21 -17.44
CA GLY A 100 -11.03 -23.80 -17.35
C GLY A 100 -9.70 -23.62 -16.63
N ALA A 101 -9.49 -24.30 -15.52
CA ALA A 101 -8.24 -24.28 -14.77
C ALA A 101 -7.06 -24.83 -15.58
N ALA A 102 -7.27 -25.94 -16.28
CA ALA A 102 -6.26 -26.52 -17.18
C ALA A 102 -5.88 -25.55 -18.32
N ALA A 103 -6.88 -24.90 -18.93
CA ALA A 103 -6.64 -23.90 -19.98
C ALA A 103 -5.88 -22.66 -19.44
N ALA A 104 -6.23 -22.17 -18.24
CA ALA A 104 -5.53 -21.07 -17.61
C ALA A 104 -4.05 -21.43 -17.30
N ARG A 105 -3.80 -22.62 -16.76
CA ARG A 105 -2.44 -23.11 -16.48
C ARG A 105 -1.60 -23.21 -17.73
N SER A 106 -2.12 -23.79 -18.83
CA SER A 106 -1.45 -23.84 -20.13
C SER A 106 -1.09 -22.44 -20.61
N ALA A 107 -2.03 -21.51 -20.55
CA ALA A 107 -1.82 -20.14 -21.00
C ALA A 107 -0.76 -19.39 -20.15
N TYR A 108 -0.71 -19.59 -18.83
CA TYR A 108 0.36 -19.03 -18.00
C TYR A 108 1.73 -19.67 -18.29
N SER A 109 1.77 -20.98 -18.61
CA SER A 109 3.00 -21.65 -19.06
C SER A 109 3.51 -21.07 -20.38
N GLU A 110 2.62 -20.88 -21.36
CA GLU A 110 2.93 -20.24 -22.64
C GLU A 110 3.40 -18.79 -22.43
N PHE A 111 2.75 -18.04 -21.56
CA PHE A 111 3.16 -16.67 -21.23
C PHE A 111 4.55 -16.64 -20.57
N ALA A 112 4.83 -17.53 -19.60
CA ALA A 112 6.17 -17.65 -19.01
C ALA A 112 7.25 -18.01 -20.03
N ALA A 113 6.93 -18.89 -20.99
CA ALA A 113 7.82 -19.23 -22.10
C ALA A 113 8.11 -18.01 -22.99
N PHE A 114 7.07 -17.27 -23.39
CA PHE A 114 7.20 -16.02 -24.16
C PHE A 114 8.10 -15.01 -23.42
N LEU A 115 7.85 -14.77 -22.14
CA LEU A 115 8.68 -13.85 -21.35
C LEU A 115 10.15 -14.28 -21.36
N ARG A 116 10.43 -15.59 -21.21
CA ARG A 116 11.79 -16.13 -21.13
C ARG A 116 12.51 -16.07 -22.49
N THR A 117 11.82 -16.37 -23.57
CA THR A 117 12.45 -16.55 -24.89
C THR A 117 12.43 -15.29 -25.75
N GLU A 118 11.43 -14.41 -25.56
CA GLU A 118 11.27 -13.24 -26.41
C GLU A 118 11.50 -11.92 -25.65
N LEU A 119 11.00 -11.77 -24.44
CA LEU A 119 11.04 -10.49 -23.73
C LEU A 119 12.32 -10.30 -22.92
N LEU A 120 12.72 -11.30 -22.13
CA LEU A 120 13.90 -11.23 -21.26
C LEU A 120 15.21 -10.94 -22.02
N PRO A 121 15.47 -11.52 -23.20
CA PRO A 121 16.66 -11.18 -24.00
C PRO A 121 16.71 -9.72 -24.49
N ALA A 122 15.55 -9.06 -24.60
CA ALA A 122 15.44 -7.66 -25.00
C ALA A 122 15.38 -6.70 -23.81
N ALA A 123 15.32 -7.23 -22.58
CA ALA A 123 15.16 -6.43 -21.36
C ALA A 123 16.49 -5.77 -20.92
N PRO A 124 16.48 -4.47 -20.56
CA PRO A 124 17.65 -3.81 -20.04
C PRO A 124 18.06 -4.44 -18.69
N GLN A 125 19.37 -4.54 -18.45
CA GLN A 125 19.91 -5.01 -17.18
C GLN A 125 19.85 -3.96 -16.09
N GLN A 126 19.73 -2.69 -16.46
CA GLN A 126 19.64 -1.56 -15.55
C GLN A 126 18.22 -1.43 -15.01
N ASP A 127 18.10 -1.36 -13.68
CA ASP A 127 16.81 -1.12 -13.00
C ASP A 127 16.41 0.37 -13.02
N ALA A 128 17.41 1.28 -13.05
CA ALA A 128 17.17 2.72 -13.08
C ALA A 128 16.45 3.14 -14.38
N VAL A 129 15.41 3.95 -14.22
CA VAL A 129 14.59 4.41 -15.37
C VAL A 129 15.03 5.77 -15.93
N GLY A 130 15.93 6.45 -15.22
CA GLY A 130 16.42 7.80 -15.58
C GLY A 130 15.41 8.91 -15.27
N ARG A 131 15.92 10.14 -15.32
CA ARG A 131 15.21 11.34 -14.87
C ARG A 131 13.88 11.58 -15.58
N GLU A 132 13.85 11.56 -16.90
CA GLU A 132 12.66 11.94 -17.66
C GLU A 132 11.47 10.99 -17.36
N ARG A 133 11.72 9.69 -17.41
CA ARG A 133 10.70 8.69 -17.10
C ARG A 133 10.30 8.72 -15.65
N TYR A 134 11.25 8.92 -14.74
CA TYR A 134 10.98 9.04 -13.32
C TYR A 134 10.10 10.26 -12.99
N ALA A 135 10.38 11.43 -13.59
CA ALA A 135 9.58 12.64 -13.39
C ALA A 135 8.12 12.46 -13.81
N LEU A 136 7.87 11.76 -14.93
CA LEU A 136 6.51 11.43 -15.37
C LEU A 136 5.80 10.49 -14.40
N ALA A 137 6.50 9.45 -13.92
CA ALA A 137 5.97 8.50 -12.96
C ALA A 137 5.67 9.17 -11.61
N SER A 138 6.60 9.93 -11.07
CA SER A 138 6.43 10.70 -9.82
C SER A 138 5.22 11.63 -9.91
N ARG A 139 5.11 12.40 -11.01
CA ARG A 139 3.97 13.29 -11.24
C ARG A 139 2.65 12.52 -11.31
N SER A 140 2.64 11.34 -11.91
CA SER A 140 1.43 10.49 -11.97
C SER A 140 0.96 10.06 -10.58
N PHE A 141 1.88 9.63 -9.71
CA PHE A 141 1.53 9.18 -8.36
C PHE A 141 1.22 10.33 -7.40
N LEU A 142 1.87 11.48 -7.54
CA LEU A 142 1.64 12.64 -6.68
C LEU A 142 0.46 13.51 -7.16
N GLY A 143 0.19 13.51 -8.47
CA GLY A 143 -0.66 14.53 -9.07
C GLY A 143 -0.10 15.94 -8.87
N ALA A 144 1.23 16.05 -8.74
CA ALA A 144 2.00 17.28 -8.56
C ALA A 144 3.39 17.14 -9.19
N ALA A 145 3.94 18.25 -9.65
CA ALA A 145 5.34 18.32 -10.08
C ALA A 145 6.23 18.71 -8.88
N VAL A 146 7.33 18.00 -8.70
CA VAL A 146 8.32 18.28 -7.66
C VAL A 146 9.73 18.34 -8.27
N ASP A 147 10.61 19.14 -7.68
CA ASP A 147 12.03 19.07 -7.96
C ASP A 147 12.61 17.80 -7.33
N LEU A 148 13.15 16.92 -8.16
CA LEU A 148 13.56 15.58 -7.72
C LEU A 148 14.82 15.62 -6.85
N GLU A 149 15.79 16.50 -7.16
CA GLU A 149 17.00 16.67 -6.36
C GLU A 149 16.69 17.31 -5.00
N GLU A 150 15.87 18.34 -4.99
CA GLU A 150 15.44 18.98 -3.74
C GLU A 150 14.65 17.96 -2.90
N THR A 151 13.78 17.18 -3.52
CA THR A 151 13.00 16.15 -2.84
C THR A 151 13.88 15.04 -2.28
N TYR A 152 14.90 14.61 -3.02
CA TYR A 152 15.91 13.66 -2.53
C TYR A 152 16.66 14.22 -1.32
N ALA A 153 17.22 15.43 -1.45
CA ALA A 153 17.95 16.09 -0.37
C ALA A 153 17.08 16.32 0.88
N TRP A 154 15.80 16.65 0.68
CA TRP A 154 14.84 16.73 1.77
C TRP A 154 14.59 15.35 2.39
N GLY A 155 14.43 14.29 1.59
CA GLY A 155 14.24 12.93 2.07
C GLY A 155 15.38 12.46 2.97
N VAL A 156 16.64 12.80 2.62
CA VAL A 156 17.82 12.51 3.45
C VAL A 156 17.73 13.24 4.80
N ARG A 157 17.46 14.55 4.78
CA ARG A 157 17.31 15.34 6.01
C ARG A 157 16.17 14.85 6.90
N GLU A 158 15.04 14.48 6.29
CA GLU A 158 13.88 13.97 7.01
C GLU A 158 14.17 12.60 7.64
N LEU A 159 14.87 11.72 6.92
CA LEU A 159 15.31 10.44 7.46
C LEU A 159 16.21 10.62 8.69
N ASP A 160 17.22 11.52 8.60
CA ASP A 160 18.11 11.81 9.72
C ASP A 160 17.35 12.43 10.91
N ARG A 161 16.39 13.32 10.66
CA ARG A 161 15.52 13.91 11.69
C ARG A 161 14.72 12.82 12.44
N LEU A 162 14.12 11.90 11.69
CA LEU A 162 13.33 10.81 12.25
C LEU A 162 14.18 9.85 13.09
N ILE A 163 15.39 9.52 12.63
CA ILE A 163 16.33 8.68 13.39
C ILE A 163 16.70 9.38 14.71
N ALA A 164 17.02 10.67 14.65
CA ALA A 164 17.35 11.43 15.87
C ALA A 164 16.16 11.53 16.84
N GLU A 165 14.94 11.58 16.35
CA GLU A 165 13.74 11.55 17.16
C GLU A 165 13.50 10.17 17.80
N GLN A 166 13.71 9.08 17.04
CA GLN A 166 13.69 7.72 17.59
C GLN A 166 14.72 7.50 18.70
N GLU A 167 15.95 8.04 18.55
CA GLU A 167 17.00 7.98 19.58
C GLU A 167 16.55 8.66 20.88
N LYS A 168 15.85 9.80 20.79
CA LYS A 168 15.27 10.49 21.96
C LYS A 168 14.18 9.65 22.62
N VAL A 169 13.26 9.11 21.83
CA VAL A 169 12.17 8.23 22.34
C VAL A 169 12.76 6.97 22.97
N ALA A 170 13.77 6.35 22.36
CA ALA A 170 14.46 5.20 22.93
C ALA A 170 15.03 5.49 24.32
N SER A 171 15.66 6.68 24.50
CA SER A 171 16.17 7.12 25.79
C SER A 171 15.06 7.39 26.84
N THR A 172 13.83 7.68 26.40
CA THR A 172 12.66 7.81 27.28
C THR A 172 12.14 6.42 27.73
N ILE A 173 12.17 5.42 26.83
CA ILE A 173 11.78 4.03 27.15
C ILE A 173 12.77 3.43 28.15
N LYS A 174 14.09 3.60 27.90
CA LYS A 174 15.15 3.20 28.82
C LYS A 174 16.33 4.16 28.69
N PRO A 175 16.75 4.84 29.78
CA PRO A 175 17.91 5.72 29.76
C PRO A 175 19.15 5.03 29.21
N GLY A 176 19.73 5.60 28.15
CA GLY A 176 20.93 5.09 27.47
C GLY A 176 20.70 3.99 26.43
N ALA A 177 19.46 3.54 26.25
CA ALA A 177 19.13 2.56 25.20
C ALA A 177 19.24 3.18 23.80
N GLY A 178 19.72 2.37 22.85
CA GLY A 178 19.58 2.64 21.42
C GLY A 178 18.19 2.24 20.91
N ILE A 179 17.91 2.58 19.64
CA ILE A 179 16.60 2.32 19.02
C ILE A 179 16.23 0.82 19.06
N GLU A 180 17.15 -0.06 18.66
CA GLU A 180 16.86 -1.51 18.60
C GLU A 180 16.64 -2.11 19.99
N GLU A 181 17.42 -1.69 21.00
CA GLU A 181 17.20 -2.12 22.39
C GLU A 181 15.84 -1.66 22.92
N ALA A 182 15.44 -0.44 22.61
CA ALA A 182 14.13 0.08 23.01
C ALA A 182 12.98 -0.71 22.37
N LYS A 183 13.09 -1.05 21.08
CA LYS A 183 12.12 -1.90 20.37
C LYS A 183 12.07 -3.31 20.96
N GLU A 184 13.20 -3.90 21.31
CA GLU A 184 13.24 -5.20 21.96
C GLU A 184 12.53 -5.20 23.31
N ILE A 185 12.70 -4.14 24.11
CA ILE A 185 11.97 -3.94 25.36
C ILE A 185 10.45 -3.89 25.10
N LEU A 186 10.01 -3.10 24.13
CA LEU A 186 8.59 -2.97 23.77
C LEU A 186 8.00 -4.28 23.26
N ASN A 187 8.74 -5.04 22.45
CA ASN A 187 8.31 -6.33 21.92
C ASN A 187 8.16 -7.38 23.04
N ASN A 188 8.97 -7.31 24.08
CA ASN A 188 8.95 -8.25 25.19
C ASN A 188 8.03 -7.81 26.35
N ASP A 189 7.38 -6.66 26.26
CA ASP A 189 6.42 -6.18 27.28
C ASP A 189 5.09 -6.94 27.15
N PRO A 190 4.72 -7.81 28.11
CA PRO A 190 3.46 -8.56 28.06
C PRO A 190 2.21 -7.67 28.00
N ALA A 191 2.28 -6.44 28.56
CA ALA A 191 1.17 -5.51 28.54
C ALA A 191 0.86 -4.97 27.12
N ARG A 192 1.80 -5.12 26.19
CA ARG A 192 1.70 -4.67 24.80
C ARG A 192 1.50 -5.81 23.81
N GLN A 193 1.35 -7.04 24.30
CA GLN A 193 1.18 -8.23 23.45
C GLN A 193 -0.29 -8.66 23.39
N LEU A 194 -0.72 -8.98 22.19
CA LEU A 194 -2.02 -9.60 21.92
C LEU A 194 -1.80 -11.04 21.44
N LYS A 195 -2.62 -11.96 21.90
CA LYS A 195 -2.57 -13.37 21.51
C LYS A 195 -3.77 -13.76 20.68
N GLY A 196 -3.50 -14.21 19.47
CA GLY A 196 -4.51 -14.65 18.51
C GLY A 196 -5.17 -13.51 17.74
N THR A 197 -5.71 -13.85 16.59
CA THR A 197 -6.31 -12.90 15.64
C THR A 197 -7.59 -12.24 16.17
N GLU A 198 -8.34 -12.91 17.03
CA GLU A 198 -9.54 -12.32 17.66
C GLU A 198 -9.18 -11.20 18.66
N ALA A 199 -8.10 -11.38 19.43
CA ALA A 199 -7.61 -10.32 20.34
C ALA A 199 -7.13 -9.11 19.52
N LEU A 200 -6.39 -9.35 18.43
CA LEU A 200 -5.97 -8.31 17.50
C LEU A 200 -7.19 -7.56 16.93
N ARG A 201 -8.16 -8.28 16.38
CA ARG A 201 -9.37 -7.68 15.80
C ARG A 201 -10.15 -6.86 16.83
N ALA A 202 -10.33 -7.38 18.05
CA ALA A 202 -11.06 -6.70 19.11
C ALA A 202 -10.35 -5.40 19.52
N TRP A 203 -9.02 -5.44 19.68
CA TRP A 203 -8.21 -4.27 20.00
C TRP A 203 -8.26 -3.21 18.90
N MET A 204 -8.14 -3.59 17.61
CA MET A 204 -8.27 -2.66 16.48
C MET A 204 -9.65 -1.98 16.48
N GLN A 205 -10.71 -2.75 16.74
CA GLN A 205 -12.08 -2.21 16.78
C GLN A 205 -12.25 -1.21 17.93
N GLU A 206 -11.79 -1.56 19.14
CA GLU A 206 -11.86 -0.68 20.31
C GLU A 206 -11.10 0.65 20.08
N LEU A 207 -9.89 0.57 19.52
CA LEU A 207 -9.09 1.75 19.22
C LEU A 207 -9.74 2.62 18.11
N SER A 208 -10.31 2.00 17.08
CA SER A 208 -11.03 2.70 16.01
C SER A 208 -12.29 3.38 16.52
N ASP A 209 -13.10 2.69 17.32
CA ASP A 209 -14.34 3.23 17.90
C ASP A 209 -14.03 4.41 18.84
N LYS A 210 -12.99 4.29 19.65
CA LYS A 210 -12.49 5.37 20.51
C LYS A 210 -12.06 6.59 19.68
N ALA A 211 -11.27 6.40 18.64
CA ALA A 211 -10.83 7.49 17.77
C ALA A 211 -12.03 8.22 17.14
N VAL A 212 -13.02 7.48 16.62
CA VAL A 212 -14.25 8.07 16.08
C VAL A 212 -14.99 8.89 17.14
N ALA A 213 -15.18 8.31 18.33
CA ALA A 213 -15.95 8.97 19.41
C ALA A 213 -15.28 10.28 19.88
N GLU A 214 -13.96 10.30 20.00
CA GLU A 214 -13.22 11.45 20.53
C GLU A 214 -12.95 12.53 19.47
N LEU A 215 -12.80 12.17 18.18
CA LEU A 215 -12.48 13.12 17.11
C LEU A 215 -13.72 13.73 16.46
N ALA A 216 -14.88 13.02 16.46
CA ALA A 216 -16.10 13.49 15.83
C ALA A 216 -16.65 14.73 16.52
N GLY A 217 -16.94 15.78 15.72
CA GLY A 217 -17.45 17.05 16.22
C GLY A 217 -16.38 17.95 16.86
N VAL A 218 -15.26 17.37 17.35
CA VAL A 218 -14.14 18.12 17.96
C VAL A 218 -13.13 18.54 16.87
N HIS A 219 -12.50 17.57 16.25
CA HIS A 219 -11.44 17.79 15.27
C HIS A 219 -11.89 17.60 13.82
N PHE A 220 -12.96 16.83 13.62
CA PHE A 220 -13.52 16.52 12.31
C PHE A 220 -15.05 16.50 12.31
N GLU A 221 -15.65 16.88 11.19
CA GLU A 221 -17.07 16.65 10.92
C GLU A 221 -17.24 15.21 10.41
N ILE A 222 -17.78 14.33 11.25
CA ILE A 222 -18.03 12.92 10.92
C ILE A 222 -19.53 12.64 11.02
N PRO A 223 -20.27 12.61 9.89
CA PRO A 223 -21.67 12.21 9.87
C PRO A 223 -21.91 10.81 10.43
N ASP A 224 -23.08 10.57 11.02
CA ASP A 224 -23.38 9.29 11.71
C ASP A 224 -23.16 8.06 10.83
N VAL A 225 -23.51 8.14 9.54
CA VAL A 225 -23.31 7.03 8.58
C VAL A 225 -21.83 6.67 8.35
N MET A 226 -20.91 7.56 8.70
CA MET A 226 -19.46 7.35 8.57
C MET A 226 -18.81 6.92 9.88
N LYS A 227 -19.53 6.91 11.01
CA LYS A 227 -18.96 6.54 12.32
C LYS A 227 -18.69 5.06 12.47
N THR A 228 -19.26 4.22 11.61
CA THR A 228 -19.04 2.77 11.65
C THR A 228 -17.89 2.36 10.75
N LEU A 229 -16.85 1.79 11.35
CA LEU A 229 -15.74 1.11 10.69
C LEU A 229 -15.65 -0.32 11.21
N GLU A 230 -15.70 -1.30 10.31
CA GLU A 230 -15.50 -2.71 10.69
C GLU A 230 -14.02 -3.10 10.59
N CYS A 231 -13.43 -3.57 11.69
CA CYS A 231 -12.10 -4.16 11.71
C CYS A 231 -12.17 -5.67 11.50
N ARG A 232 -11.42 -6.20 10.53
CA ARG A 232 -11.49 -7.59 10.10
C ARG A 232 -10.11 -8.19 9.87
N ILE A 233 -10.00 -9.50 10.09
CA ILE A 233 -8.87 -10.28 9.62
C ILE A 233 -9.11 -10.63 8.15
N ALA A 234 -8.12 -10.40 7.30
CA ALA A 234 -8.21 -10.70 5.88
C ALA A 234 -8.27 -12.21 5.63
N PRO A 235 -8.99 -12.66 4.59
CA PRO A 235 -9.11 -14.08 4.27
C PRO A 235 -7.82 -14.68 3.67
N THR A 236 -6.83 -13.84 3.33
CA THR A 236 -5.54 -14.23 2.76
C THR A 236 -4.42 -13.86 3.71
N ASP A 237 -3.37 -14.67 3.73
CA ASP A 237 -2.12 -14.46 4.46
C ASP A 237 -1.07 -13.69 3.66
N GLU A 238 -1.36 -13.43 2.38
CA GLU A 238 -0.56 -12.59 1.49
C GLU A 238 -1.10 -11.16 1.47
N GLY A 239 -0.22 -10.20 1.59
CA GLY A 239 -0.56 -8.78 1.53
C GLY A 239 -0.16 -8.03 2.79
N GLY A 240 -0.78 -6.89 3.01
CA GLY A 240 -0.55 -6.02 4.14
C GLY A 240 -1.86 -5.71 4.86
N ILE A 241 -1.84 -4.59 5.53
CA ILE A 241 -3.02 -3.97 6.10
C ILE A 241 -3.59 -3.05 5.02
N TYR A 242 -4.91 -3.03 4.86
CA TYR A 242 -5.56 -2.21 3.85
C TYR A 242 -6.98 -1.83 4.23
N TYR A 243 -7.46 -0.75 3.64
CA TYR A 243 -8.81 -0.25 3.83
C TYR A 243 -9.66 -0.47 2.57
N THR A 244 -10.93 -0.81 2.76
CA THR A 244 -11.96 -0.80 1.71
C THR A 244 -13.08 0.15 2.08
N GLY A 245 -13.40 1.08 1.17
CA GLY A 245 -14.44 2.10 1.38
C GLY A 245 -15.83 1.52 1.59
N PRO A 246 -16.77 2.30 2.14
CA PRO A 246 -18.17 1.90 2.25
C PRO A 246 -18.81 1.75 0.88
N SER A 247 -19.96 1.04 0.82
CA SER A 247 -20.80 1.05 -0.38
C SER A 247 -21.33 2.47 -0.65
N ASP A 248 -21.68 2.76 -1.91
CA ASP A 248 -22.14 4.10 -2.31
C ASP A 248 -23.39 4.59 -1.54
N ASP A 249 -24.20 3.67 -1.04
CA ASP A 249 -25.39 3.91 -0.22
C ASP A 249 -25.17 3.73 1.30
N PHE A 250 -23.94 3.42 1.73
CA PHE A 250 -23.57 3.08 3.11
C PHE A 250 -24.29 1.86 3.70
N SER A 251 -24.95 1.02 2.89
CA SER A 251 -25.53 -0.25 3.35
C SER A 251 -24.45 -1.23 3.86
N ARG A 252 -23.22 -1.10 3.37
CA ARG A 252 -22.02 -1.74 3.89
C ARG A 252 -21.05 -0.65 4.38
N PRO A 253 -20.59 -0.69 5.64
CA PRO A 253 -19.63 0.26 6.17
C PRO A 253 -18.23 0.10 5.55
N GLY A 254 -17.35 1.06 5.81
CA GLY A 254 -15.93 0.92 5.54
C GLY A 254 -15.31 -0.22 6.35
N ARG A 255 -14.24 -0.84 5.83
CA ARG A 255 -13.58 -1.98 6.45
C ARG A 255 -12.07 -1.82 6.45
N MET A 256 -11.47 -2.00 7.62
CA MET A 256 -10.03 -2.19 7.80
C MET A 256 -9.75 -3.69 7.80
N TRP A 257 -8.81 -4.12 6.97
CA TRP A 257 -8.42 -5.51 6.82
C TRP A 257 -6.98 -5.71 7.25
N TRP A 258 -6.77 -6.75 8.02
CA TRP A 258 -5.46 -7.13 8.52
C TRP A 258 -5.09 -8.52 8.02
N SER A 259 -4.12 -8.60 7.09
CA SER A 259 -3.56 -9.88 6.67
C SER A 259 -2.57 -10.37 7.72
N VAL A 260 -2.78 -11.58 8.21
CA VAL A 260 -1.92 -12.20 9.22
C VAL A 260 -1.14 -13.33 8.55
N PRO A 261 0.21 -13.27 8.51
CA PRO A 261 1.02 -14.34 7.99
C PRO A 261 0.76 -15.67 8.70
N ALA A 262 0.86 -16.77 7.96
CA ALA A 262 0.65 -18.11 8.51
C ALA A 262 1.64 -18.40 9.67
N GLY A 263 1.11 -18.80 10.82
CA GLY A 263 1.87 -19.11 12.01
C GLY A 263 2.15 -17.93 12.95
N GLU A 264 1.78 -16.71 12.60
CA GLU A 264 1.78 -15.58 13.53
C GLU A 264 0.53 -15.59 14.42
N ASP A 265 0.76 -15.60 15.74
CA ASP A 265 -0.31 -15.58 16.74
C ASP A 265 -0.08 -14.54 17.85
N THR A 266 1.00 -13.76 17.76
CA THR A 266 1.37 -12.74 18.74
C THR A 266 1.64 -11.42 18.03
N PHE A 267 0.95 -10.38 18.48
CA PHE A 267 1.02 -9.05 17.89
C PHE A 267 1.40 -8.03 18.95
N THR A 268 2.12 -6.97 18.58
CA THR A 268 2.51 -5.91 19.51
C THR A 268 1.74 -4.63 19.24
N THR A 269 1.02 -4.13 20.22
CA THR A 269 0.16 -2.95 20.05
C THR A 269 0.95 -1.69 19.70
N TRP A 270 2.13 -1.51 20.29
CA TRP A 270 2.94 -0.30 20.11
C TRP A 270 3.35 -0.06 18.66
N ALA A 271 3.65 -1.12 17.90
CA ALA A 271 4.03 -1.01 16.50
C ALA A 271 2.83 -0.69 15.60
N GLU A 272 1.64 -1.10 16.01
CA GLU A 272 0.45 -1.15 15.17
C GLU A 272 -0.55 -0.01 15.43
N THR A 273 -0.47 0.68 16.57
CA THR A 273 -1.39 1.77 16.94
C THR A 273 -1.48 2.83 15.82
N THR A 274 -0.35 3.24 15.27
CA THR A 274 -0.31 4.23 14.18
C THR A 274 -0.98 3.72 12.91
N THR A 275 -0.88 2.42 12.62
CA THR A 275 -1.51 1.79 11.43
C THR A 275 -3.04 1.80 11.56
N VAL A 276 -3.59 1.61 12.77
CA VAL A 276 -5.03 1.74 13.00
C VAL A 276 -5.52 3.15 12.68
N PHE A 277 -4.76 4.19 13.01
CA PHE A 277 -5.10 5.57 12.64
C PHE A 277 -4.91 5.85 11.14
N HIS A 278 -3.91 5.23 10.52
CA HIS A 278 -3.66 5.32 9.07
C HIS A 278 -4.85 4.77 8.26
N GLU A 279 -5.30 3.55 8.58
CA GLU A 279 -6.38 2.89 7.87
C GLU A 279 -7.77 3.39 8.31
N GLY A 280 -7.89 3.76 9.58
CA GLY A 280 -9.13 4.17 10.22
C GLY A 280 -9.38 5.69 10.19
N VAL A 281 -9.68 6.22 11.38
CA VAL A 281 -9.92 7.65 11.60
C VAL A 281 -8.73 8.23 12.39
N PRO A 282 -8.14 9.32 11.89
CA PRO A 282 -8.57 10.20 10.80
C PRO A 282 -8.02 9.88 9.40
N GLY A 283 -7.41 8.70 9.19
CA GLY A 283 -6.77 8.31 7.95
C GLY A 283 -7.72 7.93 6.80
N HIS A 284 -7.50 6.77 6.18
CA HIS A 284 -8.19 6.35 4.96
C HIS A 284 -9.71 6.28 5.13
N HIS A 285 -10.21 5.75 6.25
CA HIS A 285 -11.66 5.67 6.46
C HIS A 285 -12.31 7.05 6.39
N LEU A 286 -11.80 8.03 7.11
CA LEU A 286 -12.36 9.37 7.10
C LEU A 286 -12.32 9.98 5.70
N GLN A 287 -11.19 9.87 4.99
CA GLN A 287 -11.02 10.47 3.67
C GLN A 287 -11.94 9.83 2.62
N VAL A 288 -11.94 8.51 2.52
CA VAL A 288 -12.70 7.77 1.49
C VAL A 288 -14.20 7.81 1.78
N ALA A 289 -14.61 7.64 3.04
CA ALA A 289 -16.02 7.74 3.42
C ALA A 289 -16.56 9.15 3.21
N THR A 290 -15.77 10.20 3.46
CA THR A 290 -16.17 11.58 3.15
C THR A 290 -16.42 11.74 1.65
N ALA A 291 -15.54 11.26 0.78
CA ALA A 291 -15.73 11.33 -0.66
C ALA A 291 -17.01 10.58 -1.09
N THR A 292 -17.27 9.41 -0.55
CA THR A 292 -18.51 8.64 -0.80
C THR A 292 -19.75 9.39 -0.31
N TYR A 293 -19.70 10.02 0.87
CA TYR A 293 -20.80 10.78 1.46
C TYR A 293 -21.17 12.02 0.63
N ARG A 294 -20.17 12.67 0.01
CA ARG A 294 -20.37 13.93 -0.74
C ARG A 294 -20.91 13.73 -2.17
N ARG A 295 -21.90 12.85 -2.33
CA ARG A 295 -22.53 12.54 -3.64
C ARG A 295 -23.14 13.75 -4.34
N GLU A 296 -23.49 14.78 -3.59
CA GLU A 296 -24.06 16.03 -4.14
C GLU A 296 -22.98 16.96 -4.74
N LEU A 297 -21.73 16.83 -4.27
CA LEU A 297 -20.60 17.62 -4.72
C LEU A 297 -19.70 16.88 -5.73
N LEU A 298 -19.62 15.55 -5.60
CA LEU A 298 -18.66 14.75 -6.33
C LEU A 298 -19.37 13.77 -7.26
N ASN A 299 -18.93 13.70 -8.51
CA ASN A 299 -19.41 12.68 -9.45
C ASN A 299 -18.94 11.27 -9.05
N LYS A 300 -19.54 10.22 -9.64
CA LYS A 300 -19.26 8.82 -9.31
C LYS A 300 -17.79 8.46 -9.49
N TRP A 301 -17.13 9.00 -10.52
CA TRP A 301 -15.72 8.70 -10.76
C TRP A 301 -14.82 9.21 -9.61
N ARG A 302 -15.04 10.47 -9.16
CA ARG A 302 -14.28 11.07 -8.05
C ARG A 302 -14.55 10.39 -6.71
N ARG A 303 -15.74 9.85 -6.51
CA ARG A 303 -16.13 9.19 -5.26
C ARG A 303 -15.62 7.76 -5.16
N ASN A 304 -15.64 7.01 -6.28
CA ASN A 304 -15.52 5.55 -6.22
C ASN A 304 -14.32 4.99 -7.00
N VAL A 305 -13.70 5.78 -7.90
CA VAL A 305 -12.68 5.28 -8.83
C VAL A 305 -11.39 6.09 -8.77
N CYS A 306 -11.50 7.42 -8.63
CA CYS A 306 -10.34 8.29 -8.62
C CYS A 306 -9.48 8.03 -7.37
N TRP A 307 -8.23 7.62 -7.63
CA TRP A 307 -7.22 7.46 -6.59
C TRP A 307 -5.90 8.08 -7.06
N THR A 308 -5.38 9.00 -6.28
CA THR A 308 -4.04 9.57 -6.45
C THR A 308 -3.23 9.19 -5.22
N SER A 309 -2.18 8.40 -5.40
CA SER A 309 -1.40 7.82 -4.28
C SER A 309 -0.89 8.90 -3.31
N GLY A 310 -0.27 9.97 -3.81
CA GLY A 310 0.20 11.06 -2.96
C GLY A 310 -0.90 11.81 -2.21
N HIS A 311 -2.11 11.85 -2.76
CA HIS A 311 -3.25 12.45 -2.07
C HIS A 311 -3.76 11.53 -0.94
N GLY A 312 -4.01 10.25 -1.23
CA GLY A 312 -4.56 9.29 -0.26
C GLY A 312 -3.55 8.88 0.81
N GLU A 313 -2.40 8.40 0.39
CA GLU A 313 -1.33 7.96 1.31
C GLU A 313 -0.69 9.14 2.06
N GLY A 314 -0.54 10.28 1.37
CA GLY A 314 -0.05 11.49 2.00
C GLY A 314 -0.98 12.01 3.09
N TRP A 315 -2.30 11.93 2.88
CA TRP A 315 -3.30 12.20 3.91
C TRP A 315 -3.17 11.25 5.10
N ALA A 316 -3.07 9.94 4.86
CA ALA A 316 -2.99 8.96 5.93
C ALA A 316 -1.72 9.14 6.79
N LEU A 317 -0.56 9.45 6.17
CA LEU A 317 0.65 9.79 6.93
C LEU A 317 0.53 11.14 7.66
N TYR A 318 -0.13 12.12 7.07
CA TYR A 318 -0.47 13.37 7.75
C TYR A 318 -1.37 13.10 8.96
N ALA A 319 -2.34 12.21 8.83
CA ALA A 319 -3.23 11.79 9.90
C ALA A 319 -2.50 11.12 11.07
N GLU A 320 -1.52 10.23 10.80
CA GLU A 320 -0.67 9.64 11.83
C GLU A 320 0.07 10.72 12.64
N LYS A 321 0.68 11.67 11.95
CA LYS A 321 1.38 12.79 12.61
C LYS A 321 0.42 13.70 13.37
N LEU A 322 -0.76 13.98 12.81
CA LEU A 322 -1.79 14.75 13.49
C LEU A 322 -2.24 14.06 14.80
N MET A 323 -2.39 12.75 14.81
CA MET A 323 -2.72 12.00 16.03
C MET A 323 -1.63 12.15 17.11
N GLN A 324 -0.36 12.24 16.71
CA GLN A 324 0.73 12.55 17.63
C GLN A 324 0.63 13.99 18.13
N GLU A 325 0.38 14.97 17.27
CA GLU A 325 0.18 16.39 17.65
C GLU A 325 -0.99 16.57 18.61
N LEU A 326 -2.06 15.79 18.45
CA LEU A 326 -3.24 15.80 19.32
C LEU A 326 -3.05 15.00 20.63
N GLY A 327 -1.92 14.31 20.83
CA GLY A 327 -1.58 13.58 22.04
C GLY A 327 -2.04 12.12 22.08
N TYR A 328 -2.62 11.58 21.01
CA TYR A 328 -3.07 10.18 20.95
C TYR A 328 -1.92 9.17 20.83
N LEU A 329 -0.72 9.62 20.47
CA LEU A 329 0.52 8.83 20.41
C LEU A 329 1.54 9.36 21.43
N ALA A 330 1.09 9.78 22.62
CA ALA A 330 1.95 10.28 23.68
C ALA A 330 2.69 9.17 24.44
N ASP A 331 2.19 7.93 24.43
CA ASP A 331 2.92 6.78 24.96
C ASP A 331 4.23 6.58 24.16
N PRO A 332 5.39 6.43 24.84
CA PRO A 332 6.66 6.30 24.11
C PRO A 332 6.74 5.09 23.18
N GLY A 333 6.03 4.00 23.47
CA GLY A 333 5.96 2.84 22.59
C GLY A 333 5.18 3.16 21.32
N ASP A 334 3.96 3.70 21.44
CA ASP A 334 3.11 4.09 20.31
C ASP A 334 3.80 5.17 19.44
N HIS A 335 4.50 6.11 20.10
CA HIS A 335 5.31 7.11 19.39
C HIS A 335 6.48 6.47 18.62
N MET A 336 7.17 5.49 19.20
CA MET A 336 8.22 4.72 18.52
C MET A 336 7.66 3.99 17.30
N GLY A 337 6.48 3.40 17.41
CA GLY A 337 5.81 2.72 16.28
C GLY A 337 5.50 3.67 15.13
N MET A 338 4.94 4.85 15.44
CA MET A 338 4.71 5.90 14.43
C MET A 338 6.02 6.34 13.77
N LEU A 339 7.08 6.56 14.53
CA LEU A 339 8.38 6.95 14.00
C LEU A 339 9.00 5.86 13.12
N ASP A 340 8.84 4.57 13.46
CA ASP A 340 9.27 3.45 12.62
C ASP A 340 8.59 3.50 11.23
N MET A 341 7.29 3.70 11.23
CA MET A 341 6.53 3.80 9.98
C MET A 341 6.92 5.05 9.19
N GLN A 342 7.09 6.21 9.84
CA GLN A 342 7.54 7.43 9.19
C GLN A 342 8.97 7.30 8.62
N ARG A 343 9.90 6.66 9.36
CA ARG A 343 11.26 6.38 8.91
C ARG A 343 11.29 5.48 7.68
N MET A 344 10.50 4.41 7.68
CA MET A 344 10.35 3.53 6.51
C MET A 344 9.91 4.34 5.28
N ARG A 345 8.93 5.24 5.42
CA ARG A 345 8.43 6.06 4.31
C ARG A 345 9.44 7.12 3.86
N ALA A 346 10.23 7.69 4.76
CA ALA A 346 11.33 8.58 4.40
C ALA A 346 12.46 7.84 3.68
N ALA A 347 12.82 6.64 4.13
CA ALA A 347 13.79 5.79 3.44
C ALA A 347 13.36 5.45 2.00
N ARG A 348 12.06 5.23 1.75
CA ARG A 348 11.52 5.03 0.39
C ARG A 348 11.82 6.22 -0.53
N VAL A 349 11.74 7.46 -0.03
CA VAL A 349 12.07 8.66 -0.83
C VAL A 349 13.52 8.65 -1.27
N VAL A 350 14.43 8.40 -0.32
CA VAL A 350 15.88 8.37 -0.57
C VAL A 350 16.24 7.23 -1.53
N PHE A 351 15.73 6.04 -1.26
CA PHE A 351 16.01 4.87 -2.10
C PHE A 351 15.50 5.05 -3.53
N ASP A 352 14.23 5.36 -3.67
CA ASP A 352 13.55 5.30 -4.97
C ASP A 352 14.10 6.38 -5.93
N ILE A 353 14.19 7.63 -5.47
CA ILE A 353 14.79 8.72 -6.27
C ILE A 353 16.27 8.44 -6.50
N GLY A 354 17.00 8.03 -5.45
CA GLY A 354 18.42 7.77 -5.52
C GLY A 354 18.78 6.73 -6.56
N VAL A 355 18.16 5.56 -6.49
CA VAL A 355 18.45 4.43 -7.40
C VAL A 355 17.99 4.73 -8.82
N HIS A 356 16.80 5.27 -9.02
CA HIS A 356 16.27 5.52 -10.36
C HIS A 356 16.95 6.67 -11.11
N LEU A 357 17.56 7.61 -10.38
CA LEU A 357 18.34 8.72 -10.94
C LEU A 357 19.84 8.52 -10.82
N GLU A 358 20.29 7.42 -10.21
CA GLU A 358 21.71 7.09 -9.97
C GLU A 358 22.47 8.22 -9.23
N LEU A 359 21.80 8.80 -8.21
CA LEU A 359 22.37 9.89 -7.42
C LEU A 359 23.46 9.38 -6.46
N GLU A 360 24.23 10.30 -5.88
CA GLU A 360 25.24 9.98 -4.85
C GLU A 360 24.57 9.44 -3.58
N ILE A 361 25.15 8.39 -2.99
CA ILE A 361 24.75 7.84 -1.70
C ILE A 361 25.13 8.83 -0.59
N PRO A 362 24.20 9.18 0.34
CA PRO A 362 24.58 10.01 1.48
C PRO A 362 25.69 9.35 2.32
N GLU A 363 26.66 10.13 2.76
CA GLU A 363 27.87 9.65 3.44
C GLU A 363 27.62 8.67 4.59
N ARG A 364 26.56 8.90 5.36
CA ARG A 364 26.10 7.99 6.44
C ARG A 364 25.83 6.58 5.96
N TRP A 365 25.40 6.39 4.70
CA TRP A 365 24.89 5.12 4.15
C TRP A 365 25.86 4.47 3.16
N GLY A 366 26.92 5.14 2.77
CA GLY A 366 27.92 4.59 1.88
C GLY A 366 28.64 5.64 1.04
N THR A 367 29.26 5.19 -0.04
CA THR A 367 30.02 6.04 -0.98
C THR A 367 29.67 5.68 -2.42
N GLY A 368 29.86 6.60 -3.34
CA GLY A 368 29.56 6.45 -4.76
C GLY A 368 28.10 6.67 -5.07
N THR A 369 27.64 6.19 -6.23
CA THR A 369 26.26 6.32 -6.70
C THR A 369 25.40 5.12 -6.29
N TRP A 370 24.10 5.35 -6.19
CA TRP A 370 23.16 4.28 -5.86
C TRP A 370 23.17 3.16 -6.89
N THR A 371 23.31 1.94 -6.39
CA THR A 371 23.03 0.70 -7.12
C THR A 371 21.90 -0.07 -6.44
N PRO A 372 21.23 -1.01 -7.13
CA PRO A 372 20.22 -1.85 -6.49
C PRO A 372 20.73 -2.54 -5.22
N GLU A 373 21.99 -3.03 -5.21
CA GLU A 373 22.60 -3.75 -4.08
C GLU A 373 22.88 -2.81 -2.88
N ALA A 374 23.35 -1.59 -3.15
CA ALA A 374 23.52 -0.57 -2.10
C ALA A 374 22.14 -0.20 -1.54
N GLY A 375 21.15 -0.02 -2.42
CA GLY A 375 19.77 0.26 -2.04
C GLY A 375 19.14 -0.84 -1.19
N TYR A 376 19.38 -2.12 -1.51
CA TYR A 376 18.88 -3.24 -0.70
C TYR A 376 19.43 -3.19 0.74
N ARG A 377 20.74 -2.98 0.90
CA ARG A 377 21.36 -2.83 2.24
C ARG A 377 20.79 -1.64 3.01
N PHE A 378 20.59 -0.51 2.32
CA PHE A 378 20.00 0.68 2.91
C PHE A 378 18.56 0.44 3.38
N LEU A 379 17.72 -0.18 2.56
CA LEU A 379 16.35 -0.54 2.94
C LEU A 379 16.34 -1.49 4.14
N LYS A 380 17.20 -2.51 4.14
CA LYS A 380 17.33 -3.45 5.26
C LYS A 380 17.64 -2.76 6.60
N ALA A 381 18.41 -1.68 6.56
CA ALA A 381 18.76 -0.90 7.76
C ALA A 381 17.65 0.06 8.23
N ASN A 382 16.65 0.33 7.39
CA ASN A 382 15.66 1.38 7.66
C ASN A 382 14.20 0.90 7.66
N LEU A 383 13.93 -0.34 7.24
CA LEU A 383 12.58 -0.88 7.21
C LEU A 383 12.40 -1.93 8.31
N PRO A 384 11.42 -1.77 9.21
CA PRO A 384 11.14 -2.72 10.30
C PRO A 384 10.27 -3.89 9.81
N ILE A 385 10.70 -4.58 8.76
CA ILE A 385 9.94 -5.65 8.09
C ILE A 385 10.79 -6.91 7.95
N SER A 386 10.12 -8.05 7.77
CA SER A 386 10.80 -9.34 7.56
C SER A 386 11.63 -9.36 6.26
N GLU A 387 12.58 -10.27 6.16
CA GLU A 387 13.42 -10.44 4.96
C GLU A 387 12.58 -10.76 3.71
N GLY A 388 11.49 -11.52 3.86
CA GLY A 388 10.58 -11.83 2.76
C GLY A 388 9.84 -10.59 2.26
N GLN A 389 9.31 -9.78 3.18
CA GLN A 389 8.69 -8.50 2.88
C GLN A 389 9.69 -7.51 2.27
N LEU A 390 10.92 -7.46 2.78
CA LEU A 390 11.97 -6.60 2.23
C LEU A 390 12.28 -6.92 0.77
N ARG A 391 12.39 -8.21 0.40
CA ARG A 391 12.60 -8.63 -1.00
C ARG A 391 11.43 -8.24 -1.89
N PHE A 392 10.21 -8.42 -1.40
CA PHE A 392 9.01 -8.01 -2.11
C PHE A 392 9.00 -6.49 -2.34
N GLU A 393 9.19 -5.69 -1.29
CA GLU A 393 9.20 -4.23 -1.35
C GLU A 393 10.32 -3.70 -2.26
N PHE A 394 11.53 -4.23 -2.13
CA PHE A 394 12.66 -3.88 -2.98
C PHE A 394 12.37 -4.10 -4.46
N THR A 395 11.83 -5.29 -4.80
CA THR A 395 11.48 -5.60 -6.19
C THR A 395 10.35 -4.71 -6.69
N ARG A 396 9.36 -4.41 -5.83
CA ARG A 396 8.25 -3.52 -6.14
C ARG A 396 8.73 -2.09 -6.40
N TYR A 397 9.61 -1.55 -5.59
CA TYR A 397 10.12 -0.19 -5.78
C TYR A 397 10.91 -0.05 -7.07
N LEU A 398 11.80 -1.00 -7.39
CA LEU A 398 12.54 -0.99 -8.64
C LEU A 398 11.63 -1.11 -9.88
N GLY A 399 10.49 -1.80 -9.75
CA GLY A 399 9.55 -1.98 -10.85
C GLY A 399 8.45 -0.92 -10.95
N TRP A 400 8.32 -0.07 -9.92
CA TRP A 400 7.23 0.91 -9.83
C TRP A 400 7.73 2.29 -9.40
N PRO A 401 8.61 2.92 -10.22
CA PRO A 401 9.30 4.16 -9.89
C PRO A 401 8.31 5.27 -9.50
N GLY A 402 8.62 5.99 -8.45
CA GLY A 402 7.82 7.13 -7.95
C GLY A 402 6.60 6.77 -7.12
N GLN A 403 6.21 5.46 -7.03
CA GLN A 403 5.06 5.07 -6.21
C GLN A 403 5.39 5.11 -4.71
N ALA A 404 6.48 4.47 -4.30
CA ALA A 404 6.86 4.38 -2.89
C ALA A 404 7.13 5.74 -2.22
N PRO A 405 7.77 6.72 -2.88
CA PRO A 405 7.94 8.06 -2.31
C PRO A 405 6.65 8.85 -2.17
N SER A 406 5.60 8.52 -2.93
CA SER A 406 4.36 9.31 -2.94
C SER A 406 3.68 9.41 -1.58
N TYR A 407 3.91 8.46 -0.68
CA TYR A 407 3.50 8.49 0.72
C TYR A 407 4.05 9.71 1.45
N LYS A 408 5.37 9.75 1.61
CA LYS A 408 6.05 10.75 2.42
C LYS A 408 6.13 12.11 1.74
N VAL A 409 6.32 12.12 0.42
CA VAL A 409 6.26 13.36 -0.37
C VAL A 409 4.83 13.91 -0.38
N GLY A 410 3.84 13.04 -0.46
CA GLY A 410 2.42 13.41 -0.33
C GLY A 410 2.13 14.06 1.01
N GLN A 411 2.58 13.46 2.13
CA GLN A 411 2.48 14.06 3.46
C GLN A 411 3.12 15.46 3.49
N ARG A 412 4.33 15.61 2.97
CA ARG A 412 5.01 16.91 2.90
C ARG A 412 4.17 17.96 2.19
N LEU A 413 3.55 17.60 1.07
CA LEU A 413 2.69 18.53 0.31
C LEU A 413 1.40 18.87 1.07
N TRP A 414 0.79 17.93 1.78
CA TRP A 414 -0.33 18.19 2.67
C TRP A 414 0.04 19.16 3.80
N GLU A 415 1.19 18.95 4.46
CA GLU A 415 1.71 19.84 5.51
C GLU A 415 2.02 21.23 4.98
N GLN A 416 2.56 21.35 3.77
CA GLN A 416 2.81 22.66 3.12
C GLN A 416 1.51 23.40 2.82
N ILE A 417 0.47 22.71 2.33
CA ILE A 417 -0.84 23.33 2.09
C ILE A 417 -1.43 23.82 3.42
N ARG A 418 -1.36 23.03 4.48
CA ARG A 418 -1.79 23.43 5.82
C ARG A 418 -1.00 24.66 6.29
N ALA A 419 0.30 24.64 6.24
CA ALA A 419 1.16 25.76 6.68
C ALA A 419 0.87 27.08 5.93
N ASP A 420 0.63 27.00 4.62
CA ASP A 420 0.27 28.19 3.83
C ASP A 420 -1.10 28.78 4.24
N LEU A 421 -2.02 27.94 4.70
CA LEU A 421 -3.31 28.39 5.22
C LEU A 421 -3.23 28.88 6.66
N GLU A 422 -2.41 28.24 7.52
CA GLU A 422 -2.12 28.67 8.89
C GLU A 422 -1.54 30.07 8.95
N ALA A 423 -0.77 30.47 7.93
CA ALA A 423 -0.23 31.82 7.82
C ALA A 423 -1.30 32.90 7.50
N ARG A 424 -2.54 32.50 7.19
CA ARG A 424 -3.62 33.44 6.85
C ARG A 424 -4.46 33.76 8.09
N PRO A 425 -4.97 35.01 8.22
CA PRO A 425 -5.87 35.36 9.32
C PRO A 425 -7.13 34.50 9.34
N GLY A 426 -7.56 34.10 10.54
CA GLY A 426 -8.81 33.34 10.73
C GLY A 426 -8.68 31.84 10.38
N PHE A 427 -7.48 31.29 10.33
CA PHE A 427 -7.31 29.84 10.14
C PHE A 427 -7.98 29.06 11.28
N ASP A 428 -8.72 28.03 10.90
CA ASP A 428 -9.28 27.02 11.78
C ASP A 428 -8.92 25.62 11.23
N LEU A 429 -8.34 24.78 12.07
CA LEU A 429 -7.82 23.47 11.65
C LEU A 429 -8.96 22.52 11.23
N LYS A 430 -10.09 22.55 11.92
CA LYS A 430 -11.26 21.73 11.61
C LYS A 430 -11.89 22.15 10.28
N ASP A 431 -12.00 23.48 10.03
CA ASP A 431 -12.46 24.01 8.75
C ASP A 431 -11.52 23.62 7.61
N PHE A 432 -10.20 23.71 7.82
CA PHE A 432 -9.21 23.25 6.84
C PHE A 432 -9.45 21.79 6.47
N HIS A 433 -9.55 20.89 7.45
CA HIS A 433 -9.78 19.47 7.20
C HIS A 433 -11.10 19.23 6.48
N THR A 434 -12.17 19.89 6.91
CA THR A 434 -13.50 19.77 6.29
C THR A 434 -13.47 20.20 4.82
N ARG A 435 -12.87 21.33 4.51
CA ARG A 435 -12.73 21.82 3.14
C ARG A 435 -11.87 20.90 2.29
N ALA A 436 -10.72 20.47 2.81
CA ALA A 436 -9.80 19.62 2.09
C ALA A 436 -10.40 18.25 1.74
N LEU A 437 -11.06 17.60 2.70
CA LEU A 437 -11.73 16.31 2.48
C LEU A 437 -12.92 16.42 1.51
N ASN A 438 -13.64 17.52 1.54
CA ASN A 438 -14.76 17.78 0.62
C ASN A 438 -14.33 17.97 -0.84
N VAL A 439 -13.05 18.28 -1.11
CA VAL A 439 -12.52 18.28 -2.49
C VAL A 439 -12.58 16.88 -3.08
N GLY A 440 -12.52 15.83 -2.26
CA GLY A 440 -12.43 14.43 -2.72
C GLY A 440 -11.08 14.11 -3.35
N SER A 441 -10.93 12.91 -3.92
CA SER A 441 -9.67 12.48 -4.49
C SER A 441 -9.30 13.28 -5.74
N VAL A 442 -8.12 13.91 -5.70
CA VAL A 442 -7.53 14.72 -6.78
C VAL A 442 -6.00 14.65 -6.70
N GLY A 443 -5.31 15.13 -7.74
CA GLY A 443 -3.87 15.37 -7.65
C GLY A 443 -3.55 16.51 -6.66
N LEU A 444 -2.38 16.45 -6.02
CA LEU A 444 -2.00 17.41 -4.96
C LEU A 444 -1.86 18.85 -5.45
N ASP A 445 -1.42 19.07 -6.71
CA ASP A 445 -1.46 20.42 -7.31
C ASP A 445 -2.88 20.95 -7.43
N THR A 446 -3.85 20.08 -7.71
CA THR A 446 -5.28 20.48 -7.81
C THR A 446 -5.83 20.75 -6.43
N LEU A 447 -5.52 19.93 -5.42
CA LEU A 447 -5.89 20.19 -4.03
C LEU A 447 -5.36 21.55 -3.56
N ARG A 448 -4.07 21.82 -3.82
CA ARG A 448 -3.44 23.10 -3.46
C ARG A 448 -4.19 24.29 -4.06
N ARG A 449 -4.47 24.24 -5.38
CA ARG A 449 -5.25 25.31 -6.04
C ARG A 449 -6.67 25.45 -5.50
N ALA A 450 -7.33 24.35 -5.19
CA ALA A 450 -8.70 24.38 -4.66
C ALA A 450 -8.80 25.01 -3.26
N LEU A 451 -7.74 24.91 -2.44
CA LEU A 451 -7.74 25.40 -1.07
C LEU A 451 -7.14 26.80 -0.94
N LEU A 452 -6.14 27.12 -1.75
CA LEU A 452 -5.40 28.38 -1.64
C LEU A 452 -5.90 29.48 -2.61
N GLY A 453 -6.63 29.08 -3.66
CA GLY A 453 -7.16 29.97 -4.72
C GLY A 453 -6.18 30.09 -5.87
#